data_a4258a48ad3791bf14daf17cf14e3fb8
#
_entry.id   a4258a48ad3791bf14daf17cf14e3fb8
#
_cell.length_a   1.000
_cell.length_b   1.000
_cell.length_c   1.000
_cell.angle_alpha   90.00
_cell.angle_beta   90.00
_cell.angle_gamma   90.00
#
_symmetry.space_group_name_H-M   'P 1'
#
loop_
_entity.id
_entity.type
_entity.pdbx_description
1 polymer ?
#
loop_
_entity_poly.entity_id
_entity_poly.type
_entity_poly.pdbx_seq_one_letter_code
_entity_poly.pdbx_strand_id
1 'polypeptide(L)'
;MKSWYKLTLLLVLGSIFAGIVSCKKEDEKPNGGSPVVYYIRSTDPALSDSLLVGTFMGSLIAIVGDNLADTREIWFNDQKATLNPSYITDKTILVNVPSTVPSTVTNKIRFVFGDGSELLHDFSINIPAPVIAGTKCEYVPDGGTMVLYGDFFFEPKVYFPGDLQGEIVSLSKTEIQVKVPDGAEPGNVVVKTNFGAAKSGFLFRDNRNVLLDYDGRNHETWTAPIVNTPLAPCSGNYAFFKHAADGAWMWTNELTMQYWAPRGRGNVPVATGNVSDLVLRFEANVPIEWRDVRMEIFFAPYAEDHGRDVPGTVFARWKPWKSGPYTTDGWVTISIPLTEFKYSRDDSDDNENGSTQISNLNALTNVTMMLFGPANGPNPVQIAIDNVRIVQK
;
A
#
# COMPACT_ATOMS: atom_id res chain seq x y z
N MET A 1 42.86 -36.69 -72.42
CA MET A 1 41.87 -36.56 -71.30
C MET A 1 42.45 -36.80 -69.91
N LYS A 2 43.75 -36.77 -69.66
CA LYS A 2 44.34 -36.96 -68.32
C LYS A 2 44.94 -35.71 -67.68
N SER A 3 44.91 -34.56 -68.38
CA SER A 3 45.56 -33.35 -67.87
C SER A 3 44.56 -32.37 -67.19
N TRP A 4 43.31 -32.42 -67.54
CA TRP A 4 42.32 -31.45 -67.01
C TRP A 4 41.84 -31.76 -65.61
N TYR A 5 41.84 -33.05 -65.22
CA TYR A 5 41.46 -33.43 -63.85
C TYR A 5 42.44 -33.02 -62.76
N LYS A 6 43.72 -32.84 -63.13
CA LYS A 6 44.73 -32.38 -62.16
C LYS A 6 44.65 -30.85 -61.96
N LEU A 7 44.14 -30.09 -62.86
CA LEU A 7 43.98 -28.67 -62.70
C LEU A 7 42.74 -28.30 -62.00
N THR A 8 41.64 -29.05 -62.16
CA THR A 8 40.37 -28.91 -61.35
C THR A 8 40.53 -29.37 -59.93
N LEU A 9 41.34 -30.43 -59.66
CA LEU A 9 41.61 -30.88 -58.34
C LEU A 9 42.45 -29.87 -57.50
N LEU A 10 43.39 -29.18 -58.14
CA LEU A 10 44.21 -28.14 -57.52
C LEU A 10 43.39 -26.86 -57.22
N LEU A 11 42.39 -26.50 -58.03
CA LEU A 11 41.52 -25.37 -57.83
C LEU A 11 40.49 -25.65 -56.71
N VAL A 12 40.01 -26.88 -56.55
CA VAL A 12 39.10 -27.26 -55.47
C VAL A 12 39.82 -27.38 -54.13
N LEU A 13 41.08 -27.82 -54.10
CA LEU A 13 41.90 -27.82 -52.88
C LEU A 13 42.33 -26.41 -52.47
N GLY A 14 42.53 -25.48 -53.43
CA GLY A 14 42.84 -24.09 -53.15
C GLY A 14 41.69 -23.28 -52.57
N SER A 15 40.43 -23.61 -52.91
CA SER A 15 39.23 -22.97 -52.40
C SER A 15 38.80 -23.45 -51.00
N ILE A 16 39.26 -24.61 -50.54
CA ILE A 16 38.94 -25.10 -49.17
C ILE A 16 39.87 -24.51 -48.11
N PHE A 17 41.04 -23.93 -48.51
CA PHE A 17 41.97 -23.34 -47.55
C PHE A 17 41.74 -21.84 -47.31
N ALA A 18 40.83 -21.19 -48.05
CA ALA A 18 40.50 -19.78 -47.86
C ALA A 18 39.32 -19.53 -46.86
N GLY A 19 38.72 -20.61 -46.27
CA GLY A 19 37.52 -20.52 -45.44
C GLY A 19 37.75 -20.59 -43.92
N ILE A 20 38.99 -20.65 -43.42
CA ILE A 20 39.27 -20.71 -41.98
C ILE A 20 40.10 -19.49 -41.53
N VAL A 21 39.66 -18.30 -41.90
CA VAL A 21 39.96 -17.14 -41.08
C VAL A 21 38.81 -17.03 -40.07
N SER A 22 38.85 -17.90 -39.07
CA SER A 22 38.14 -17.71 -37.84
C SER A 22 38.60 -16.37 -37.28
N CYS A 23 37.67 -15.42 -37.13
CA CYS A 23 37.90 -14.27 -36.27
C CYS A 23 38.30 -14.80 -34.90
N LYS A 24 39.58 -14.88 -34.62
CA LYS A 24 40.06 -14.89 -33.24
C LYS A 24 39.51 -13.61 -32.63
N LYS A 25 38.58 -13.76 -31.69
CA LYS A 25 38.34 -12.74 -30.69
C LYS A 25 39.73 -12.47 -30.10
N GLU A 26 40.30 -11.33 -30.40
CA GLU A 26 41.50 -10.89 -29.69
C GLU A 26 41.08 -10.84 -28.23
N ASP A 27 41.54 -11.80 -27.42
CA ASP A 27 41.55 -11.65 -25.99
C ASP A 27 42.41 -10.40 -25.76
N GLU A 28 41.77 -9.25 -25.51
CA GLU A 28 42.46 -8.04 -25.08
C GLU A 28 43.28 -8.42 -23.86
N LYS A 29 44.58 -8.59 -24.06
CA LYS A 29 45.51 -8.74 -22.92
C LYS A 29 45.34 -7.50 -22.07
N PRO A 30 45.21 -7.62 -20.76
CA PRO A 30 45.15 -6.47 -19.88
C PRO A 30 46.35 -5.58 -20.23
N ASN A 31 46.11 -4.34 -20.63
CA ASN A 31 47.13 -3.33 -20.73
C ASN A 31 47.72 -3.23 -19.32
N GLY A 32 49.00 -3.56 -19.11
CA GLY A 32 49.63 -3.67 -17.76
C GLY A 32 49.64 -2.37 -16.95
N GLY A 33 48.61 -1.58 -17.01
CA GLY A 33 48.38 -0.37 -16.23
C GLY A 33 47.49 -0.61 -15.00
N SER A 34 47.49 0.33 -14.06
CA SER A 34 46.58 0.29 -12.91
C SER A 34 45.13 0.49 -13.34
N PRO A 35 44.16 -0.19 -12.71
CA PRO A 35 42.74 0.02 -12.98
C PRO A 35 42.31 1.47 -12.71
N VAL A 36 41.51 2.03 -13.61
CA VAL A 36 40.98 3.40 -13.49
C VAL A 36 39.51 3.43 -13.91
N VAL A 37 38.67 4.11 -13.15
CA VAL A 37 37.30 4.46 -13.51
C VAL A 37 37.27 5.93 -13.92
N TYR A 38 36.82 6.19 -15.15
CA TYR A 38 36.72 7.55 -15.68
C TYR A 38 35.36 8.18 -15.34
N TYR A 39 34.27 7.43 -15.54
CA TYR A 39 32.92 7.87 -15.26
C TYR A 39 31.96 6.68 -15.18
N ILE A 40 30.78 6.97 -14.62
CA ILE A 40 29.65 6.04 -14.57
C ILE A 40 28.47 6.71 -15.29
N ARG A 41 27.70 5.93 -16.05
CA ARG A 41 26.55 6.43 -16.77
C ARG A 41 25.34 5.50 -16.67
N SER A 42 24.15 6.04 -17.01
CA SER A 42 22.94 5.25 -17.20
C SER A 42 23.09 4.29 -18.38
N THR A 43 22.44 3.14 -18.30
CA THR A 43 22.26 2.22 -19.43
C THR A 43 21.01 2.54 -20.26
N ASP A 44 20.17 3.48 -19.81
CA ASP A 44 19.03 3.98 -20.58
C ASP A 44 19.53 4.80 -21.77
N PRO A 45 19.19 4.43 -23.02
CA PRO A 45 19.60 5.16 -24.21
C PRO A 45 19.18 6.65 -24.21
N ALA A 46 18.03 6.96 -23.59
CA ALA A 46 17.55 8.34 -23.48
C ALA A 46 18.39 9.21 -22.54
N LEU A 47 19.21 8.60 -21.68
CA LEU A 47 20.07 9.23 -20.69
C LEU A 47 21.56 8.92 -20.93
N SER A 48 21.92 8.48 -22.13
CA SER A 48 23.27 7.99 -22.48
C SER A 48 24.37 9.02 -22.26
N ASP A 49 24.06 10.31 -22.36
CA ASP A 49 25.02 11.41 -22.20
C ASP A 49 25.10 11.91 -20.74
N SER A 50 24.31 11.31 -19.83
CA SER A 50 24.28 11.71 -18.43
C SER A 50 25.35 10.97 -17.62
N LEU A 51 26.30 11.72 -17.08
CA LEU A 51 27.28 11.21 -16.11
C LEU A 51 26.61 11.10 -14.75
N LEU A 52 26.77 9.94 -14.11
CA LEU A 52 26.22 9.67 -12.80
C LEU A 52 27.27 9.85 -11.72
N VAL A 53 26.95 10.64 -10.69
CA VAL A 53 27.69 10.72 -9.43
C VAL A 53 26.99 9.92 -8.32
N GLY A 54 25.81 9.37 -8.64
CA GLY A 54 25.00 8.51 -7.78
C GLY A 54 23.77 8.00 -8.53
N THR A 55 23.12 6.97 -7.98
CA THR A 55 21.89 6.39 -8.53
C THR A 55 21.06 5.71 -7.45
N PHE A 56 19.88 5.20 -7.81
CA PHE A 56 19.02 4.44 -6.90
C PHE A 56 19.45 2.97 -6.81
N MET A 57 19.10 2.32 -5.72
CA MET A 57 19.23 0.87 -5.56
C MET A 57 18.51 0.13 -6.68
N GLY A 58 19.08 -0.99 -7.13
CA GLY A 58 18.53 -1.82 -8.22
C GLY A 58 18.78 -1.29 -9.63
N SER A 59 19.34 -0.09 -9.81
CA SER A 59 19.64 0.47 -11.11
C SER A 59 20.74 -0.32 -11.82
N LEU A 60 20.58 -0.56 -13.14
CA LEU A 60 21.65 -1.05 -13.99
C LEU A 60 22.50 0.14 -14.48
N ILE A 61 23.81 0.09 -14.23
CA ILE A 61 24.75 1.15 -14.60
C ILE A 61 25.88 0.61 -15.46
N ALA A 62 26.49 1.49 -16.25
CA ALA A 62 27.70 1.23 -16.99
C ALA A 62 28.88 2.01 -16.36
N ILE A 63 29.87 1.27 -15.89
CA ILE A 63 31.14 1.82 -15.38
C ILE A 63 32.13 1.80 -16.53
N VAL A 64 32.72 2.94 -16.83
CA VAL A 64 33.64 3.12 -17.96
C VAL A 64 35.03 3.52 -17.42
N GLY A 65 36.04 2.83 -17.91
CA GLY A 65 37.42 3.01 -17.43
C GLY A 65 38.45 2.27 -18.28
N ASP A 66 39.57 1.95 -17.67
CA ASP A 66 40.67 1.17 -18.25
C ASP A 66 41.14 0.11 -17.27
N ASN A 67 41.64 -1.03 -17.79
CA ASN A 67 42.17 -2.18 -17.06
C ASN A 67 41.17 -2.79 -16.07
N LEU A 68 39.87 -2.85 -16.43
CA LEU A 68 38.80 -3.34 -15.59
C LEU A 68 38.54 -4.84 -15.73
N ALA A 69 39.16 -5.55 -16.69
CA ALA A 69 38.86 -6.93 -17.07
C ALA A 69 39.03 -7.94 -15.92
N ASP A 70 39.95 -7.70 -14.98
CA ASP A 70 40.23 -8.61 -13.87
C ASP A 70 39.44 -8.27 -12.58
N THR A 71 38.35 -7.50 -12.70
CA THR A 71 37.46 -7.20 -11.58
C THR A 71 36.77 -8.48 -11.08
N ARG A 72 36.93 -8.80 -9.80
CA ARG A 72 36.35 -9.98 -9.13
C ARG A 72 35.16 -9.62 -8.25
N GLU A 73 35.21 -8.45 -7.63
CA GLU A 73 34.11 -7.98 -6.78
C GLU A 73 33.89 -6.48 -6.99
N ILE A 74 32.62 -6.09 -6.90
CA ILE A 74 32.19 -4.71 -6.79
C ILE A 74 31.27 -4.59 -5.59
N TRP A 75 31.59 -3.64 -4.73
CA TRP A 75 30.81 -3.32 -3.53
C TRP A 75 30.31 -1.90 -3.61
N PHE A 76 29.01 -1.72 -3.42
CA PHE A 76 28.38 -0.42 -3.25
C PHE A 76 28.12 -0.20 -1.76
N ASN A 77 28.83 0.74 -1.14
CA ASN A 77 28.89 0.83 0.31
C ASN A 77 29.42 -0.51 0.90
N ASP A 78 28.62 -1.18 1.74
CA ASP A 78 28.90 -2.50 2.31
C ASP A 78 28.14 -3.64 1.59
N GLN A 79 27.48 -3.36 0.46
CA GLN A 79 26.69 -4.36 -0.28
C GLN A 79 27.42 -4.84 -1.53
N LYS A 80 27.65 -6.16 -1.60
CA LYS A 80 28.31 -6.80 -2.74
C LYS A 80 27.34 -6.95 -3.92
N ALA A 81 27.74 -6.46 -5.08
CA ALA A 81 27.00 -6.65 -6.33
C ALA A 81 27.17 -8.05 -6.90
N THR A 82 26.14 -8.56 -7.57
CA THR A 82 26.24 -9.79 -8.37
C THR A 82 26.85 -9.46 -9.71
N LEU A 83 28.01 -10.00 -10.02
CA LEU A 83 28.71 -9.79 -11.28
C LEU A 83 28.38 -10.87 -12.30
N ASN A 84 28.20 -10.47 -13.57
CA ASN A 84 28.17 -11.37 -14.70
C ASN A 84 29.47 -11.18 -15.51
N PRO A 85 30.36 -12.21 -15.57
CA PRO A 85 31.64 -12.08 -16.26
C PRO A 85 31.52 -11.66 -17.74
N SER A 86 30.40 -11.96 -18.40
CA SER A 86 30.15 -11.55 -19.80
C SER A 86 29.94 -10.04 -19.95
N TYR A 87 29.70 -9.34 -18.86
CA TYR A 87 29.49 -7.89 -18.83
C TYR A 87 30.70 -7.13 -18.28
N ILE A 88 31.84 -7.82 -18.11
CA ILE A 88 33.09 -7.25 -17.65
C ILE A 88 34.07 -7.28 -18.82
N THR A 89 34.51 -6.12 -19.27
CA THR A 89 35.55 -5.94 -20.28
C THR A 89 36.66 -5.07 -19.71
N ASP A 90 37.74 -4.89 -20.47
CA ASP A 90 38.83 -4.02 -20.06
C ASP A 90 38.39 -2.54 -19.91
N LYS A 91 37.37 -2.13 -20.69
CA LYS A 91 36.91 -0.73 -20.74
C LYS A 91 35.57 -0.46 -20.07
N THR A 92 34.76 -1.50 -19.84
CA THR A 92 33.38 -1.30 -19.39
C THR A 92 32.91 -2.46 -18.52
N ILE A 93 32.20 -2.13 -17.44
CA ILE A 93 31.46 -3.09 -16.62
C ILE A 93 29.99 -2.66 -16.60
N LEU A 94 29.06 -3.59 -16.91
CA LEU A 94 27.65 -3.43 -16.65
C LEU A 94 27.32 -4.17 -15.36
N VAL A 95 26.72 -3.47 -14.38
CA VAL A 95 26.40 -4.05 -13.08
C VAL A 95 25.12 -3.44 -12.50
N ASN A 96 24.32 -4.27 -11.86
CA ASN A 96 23.18 -3.77 -11.05
C ASN A 96 23.68 -3.33 -9.67
N VAL A 97 23.28 -2.14 -9.27
CA VAL A 97 23.40 -1.68 -7.90
C VAL A 97 22.57 -2.61 -7.00
N PRO A 98 23.10 -3.13 -5.90
CA PRO A 98 22.33 -3.98 -5.00
C PRO A 98 21.03 -3.34 -4.54
N SER A 99 19.96 -4.14 -4.44
CA SER A 99 18.66 -3.70 -3.89
C SER A 99 18.58 -3.86 -2.37
N THR A 100 19.62 -4.39 -1.75
CA THR A 100 19.75 -4.50 -0.29
C THR A 100 20.25 -3.18 0.28
N VAL A 101 19.59 -2.73 1.35
CA VAL A 101 20.00 -1.49 2.02
C VAL A 101 21.34 -1.70 2.72
N PRO A 102 22.29 -0.77 2.54
CA PRO A 102 23.56 -0.85 3.23
C PRO A 102 23.39 -0.60 4.73
N SER A 103 24.09 -1.38 5.54
CA SER A 103 24.24 -1.13 6.98
C SER A 103 25.19 0.02 7.26
N THR A 104 26.16 0.22 6.35
CA THR A 104 27.14 1.31 6.43
C THR A 104 27.18 2.07 5.11
N VAL A 105 26.87 3.37 5.14
CA VAL A 105 26.90 4.25 3.96
C VAL A 105 28.26 4.92 3.87
N THR A 106 29.07 4.51 2.88
CA THR A 106 30.40 5.09 2.61
C THR A 106 30.41 6.07 1.46
N ASN A 107 29.33 6.07 0.62
CA ASN A 107 29.25 6.78 -0.65
C ASN A 107 30.40 6.45 -1.61
N LYS A 108 30.81 5.17 -1.61
CA LYS A 108 31.89 4.67 -2.47
C LYS A 108 31.50 3.36 -3.13
N ILE A 109 32.02 3.17 -4.35
CA ILE A 109 32.14 1.87 -4.98
C ILE A 109 33.56 1.37 -4.69
N ARG A 110 33.68 0.15 -4.19
CA ARG A 110 34.93 -0.55 -4.01
C ARG A 110 35.03 -1.69 -5.01
N PHE A 111 36.07 -1.67 -5.82
CA PHE A 111 36.43 -2.74 -6.75
C PHE A 111 37.53 -3.57 -6.13
N VAL A 112 37.46 -4.89 -6.28
CA VAL A 112 38.49 -5.84 -5.89
C VAL A 112 38.91 -6.60 -7.15
N PHE A 113 40.21 -6.59 -7.44
CA PHE A 113 40.77 -7.25 -8.62
C PHE A 113 41.39 -8.61 -8.28
N GLY A 114 41.73 -9.39 -9.32
CA GLY A 114 42.22 -10.75 -9.14
C GLY A 114 43.59 -10.87 -8.44
N ASP A 115 44.39 -9.82 -8.45
CA ASP A 115 45.65 -9.72 -7.72
C ASP A 115 45.46 -9.28 -6.27
N GLY A 116 44.24 -9.02 -5.84
CA GLY A 116 43.89 -8.55 -4.50
C GLY A 116 43.99 -7.03 -4.35
N SER A 117 44.37 -6.27 -5.38
CA SER A 117 44.33 -4.80 -5.34
C SER A 117 42.90 -4.27 -5.26
N GLU A 118 42.76 -3.07 -4.71
CA GLU A 118 41.47 -2.38 -4.58
C GLU A 118 41.46 -1.00 -5.22
N LEU A 119 40.33 -0.61 -5.81
CA LEU A 119 40.10 0.76 -6.28
C LEU A 119 38.81 1.28 -5.61
N LEU A 120 38.88 2.50 -5.08
CA LEU A 120 37.73 3.22 -4.53
C LEU A 120 37.31 4.34 -5.51
N HIS A 121 36.01 4.44 -5.76
CA HIS A 121 35.44 5.50 -6.58
C HIS A 121 34.25 6.14 -5.83
N ASP A 122 34.21 7.47 -5.81
CA ASP A 122 33.12 8.20 -5.14
C ASP A 122 31.81 8.04 -5.93
N PHE A 123 30.80 7.48 -5.28
CA PHE A 123 29.50 7.25 -5.90
C PHE A 123 28.43 7.07 -4.85
N SER A 124 27.36 7.87 -4.89
CA SER A 124 26.30 7.79 -3.90
C SER A 124 25.17 6.85 -4.33
N ILE A 125 24.65 6.09 -3.35
CA ILE A 125 23.43 5.30 -3.55
C ILE A 125 22.28 6.03 -2.86
N ASN A 126 21.32 6.46 -3.68
CA ASN A 126 20.14 7.14 -3.21
C ASN A 126 19.17 6.09 -2.62
N ILE A 127 18.96 6.17 -1.31
CA ILE A 127 18.02 5.34 -0.58
C ILE A 127 16.79 6.18 -0.33
N PRO A 128 15.60 5.76 -0.80
CA PRO A 128 14.38 6.53 -0.61
C PRO A 128 14.02 6.71 0.87
N ALA A 129 13.41 7.84 1.18
CA ALA A 129 12.73 8.04 2.46
C ALA A 129 11.60 7.01 2.62
N PRO A 130 11.18 6.69 3.86
CA PRO A 130 10.05 5.80 4.09
C PRO A 130 8.78 6.35 3.45
N VAL A 131 7.86 5.46 3.09
CA VAL A 131 6.52 5.81 2.59
C VAL A 131 5.50 5.11 3.47
N ILE A 132 4.51 5.85 3.97
CA ILE A 132 3.35 5.30 4.67
C ILE A 132 2.17 5.28 3.69
N ALA A 133 1.75 4.10 3.27
CA ALA A 133 0.62 3.91 2.35
C ALA A 133 -0.73 3.87 3.09
N GLY A 134 -0.75 3.42 4.36
CA GLY A 134 -1.96 3.29 5.15
C GLY A 134 -1.76 2.56 6.46
N THR A 135 -2.88 2.23 7.10
CA THR A 135 -2.93 1.43 8.32
C THR A 135 -4.07 0.42 8.26
N LYS A 136 -3.97 -0.64 9.05
CA LYS A 136 -5.05 -1.61 9.22
C LYS A 136 -6.25 -0.99 9.93
N CYS A 137 -6.01 -0.26 11.01
CA CYS A 137 -7.03 0.41 11.82
C CYS A 137 -6.51 1.76 12.33
N GLU A 138 -7.32 2.81 12.19
CA GLU A 138 -6.98 4.16 12.68
C GLU A 138 -7.17 4.28 14.21
N TYR A 139 -8.03 3.44 14.80
CA TYR A 139 -8.30 3.41 16.24
C TYR A 139 -7.66 2.15 16.86
N VAL A 140 -6.61 2.38 17.62
CA VAL A 140 -5.92 1.34 18.39
C VAL A 140 -5.73 1.87 19.81
N PRO A 141 -6.12 1.13 20.86
CA PRO A 141 -5.97 1.57 22.25
C PRO A 141 -4.49 1.64 22.67
N ASP A 142 -4.21 2.38 23.73
CA ASP A 142 -2.88 2.41 24.35
C ASP A 142 -2.44 0.99 24.70
N GLY A 143 -1.18 0.68 24.43
CA GLY A 143 -0.64 -0.67 24.59
C GLY A 143 -1.05 -1.67 23.50
N GLY A 144 -2.03 -1.34 22.65
CA GLY A 144 -2.40 -2.14 21.47
C GLY A 144 -1.37 -2.05 20.34
N THR A 145 -1.47 -2.96 19.37
CA THR A 145 -0.54 -3.00 18.22
C THR A 145 -1.19 -2.38 16.97
N MET A 146 -0.61 -1.27 16.50
CA MET A 146 -0.97 -0.64 15.23
C MET A 146 -0.16 -1.27 14.10
N VAL A 147 -0.80 -1.53 12.95
CA VAL A 147 -0.16 -2.04 11.74
C VAL A 147 -0.09 -0.93 10.71
N LEU A 148 1.12 -0.56 10.30
CA LEU A 148 1.38 0.43 9.25
C LEU A 148 1.83 -0.29 7.99
N TYR A 149 1.26 0.06 6.86
CA TYR A 149 1.65 -0.41 5.54
C TYR A 149 2.42 0.67 4.79
N GLY A 150 3.40 0.26 3.99
CA GLY A 150 4.19 1.21 3.23
C GLY A 150 5.38 0.58 2.51
N ASP A 151 6.47 1.32 2.39
CA ASP A 151 7.74 0.84 1.82
C ASP A 151 8.93 1.61 2.41
N PHE A 152 10.15 1.08 2.17
CA PHE A 152 11.43 1.67 2.61
C PHE A 152 11.54 1.83 4.12
N PHE A 153 11.01 0.90 4.89
CA PHE A 153 11.08 0.88 6.35
C PHE A 153 12.44 0.32 6.83
N PHE A 154 13.49 1.12 6.70
CA PHE A 154 14.86 0.73 7.06
C PHE A 154 15.25 1.28 8.43
N GLU A 155 15.40 0.40 9.42
CA GLU A 155 15.64 0.78 10.82
C GLU A 155 14.71 1.92 11.28
N PRO A 156 13.39 1.76 11.11
CA PRO A 156 12.46 2.84 11.35
C PRO A 156 12.31 3.12 12.85
N LYS A 157 11.98 4.38 13.15
CA LYS A 157 11.38 4.79 14.43
C LYS A 157 10.01 5.33 14.13
N VAL A 158 9.02 4.89 14.88
CA VAL A 158 7.61 5.32 14.71
C VAL A 158 7.26 6.27 15.84
N TYR A 159 6.72 7.42 15.49
CA TYR A 159 6.30 8.44 16.44
C TYR A 159 4.81 8.71 16.29
N PHE A 160 4.10 8.66 17.40
CA PHE A 160 2.72 9.09 17.54
C PHE A 160 2.67 10.60 17.88
N PRO A 161 1.49 11.24 17.77
CA PRO A 161 1.32 12.63 18.18
C PRO A 161 1.80 12.88 19.61
N GLY A 162 2.40 14.04 19.84
CA GLY A 162 3.09 14.34 21.09
C GLY A 162 4.55 13.89 21.13
N ASP A 163 5.13 13.51 19.97
CA ASP A 163 6.49 12.95 19.84
C ASP A 163 6.72 11.66 20.65
N LEU A 164 5.66 10.91 20.92
CA LEU A 164 5.71 9.66 21.65
C LEU A 164 6.20 8.54 20.76
N GLN A 165 7.33 7.95 21.08
CA GLN A 165 7.88 6.84 20.29
C GLN A 165 7.19 5.52 20.65
N GLY A 166 6.66 4.82 19.63
CA GLY A 166 6.15 3.47 19.76
C GLY A 166 7.26 2.41 19.72
N GLU A 167 7.04 1.29 20.40
CA GLU A 167 7.89 0.11 20.35
C GLU A 167 7.54 -0.74 19.13
N ILE A 168 8.53 -1.04 18.29
CA ILE A 168 8.33 -1.90 17.12
C ILE A 168 8.28 -3.36 17.57
N VAL A 169 7.15 -4.01 17.31
CA VAL A 169 6.89 -5.43 17.64
C VAL A 169 7.34 -6.33 16.50
N SER A 170 7.08 -5.91 15.26
CA SER A 170 7.47 -6.65 14.05
C SER A 170 7.77 -5.68 12.92
N LEU A 171 8.71 -6.05 12.07
CA LEU A 171 9.19 -5.22 10.97
C LEU A 171 9.42 -6.07 9.73
N SER A 172 8.86 -5.65 8.61
CA SER A 172 9.19 -6.12 7.28
C SER A 172 9.51 -4.93 6.36
N LYS A 173 9.83 -5.20 5.10
CA LYS A 173 10.07 -4.14 4.12
C LYS A 173 8.85 -3.23 3.89
N THR A 174 7.64 -3.80 4.02
CA THR A 174 6.37 -3.14 3.66
C THR A 174 5.37 -3.04 4.82
N GLU A 175 5.72 -3.54 6.00
CA GLU A 175 4.84 -3.54 7.17
C GLU A 175 5.62 -3.28 8.46
N ILE A 176 5.07 -2.42 9.30
CA ILE A 176 5.52 -2.21 10.68
C ILE A 176 4.36 -2.54 11.61
N GLN A 177 4.60 -3.41 12.58
CA GLN A 177 3.72 -3.57 13.74
C GLN A 177 4.34 -2.83 14.91
N VAL A 178 3.63 -1.84 15.43
CA VAL A 178 4.13 -0.95 16.46
C VAL A 178 3.14 -0.87 17.62
N LYS A 179 3.63 -0.97 18.84
CA LYS A 179 2.86 -0.79 20.04
C LYS A 179 2.55 0.69 20.23
N VAL A 180 1.27 1.02 20.43
CA VAL A 180 0.83 2.39 20.71
C VAL A 180 1.30 2.77 22.11
N PRO A 181 2.05 3.87 22.26
CA PRO A 181 2.48 4.32 23.59
C PRO A 181 1.33 4.89 24.40
N ASP A 182 1.46 4.83 25.73
CA ASP A 182 0.47 5.41 26.64
C ASP A 182 0.37 6.93 26.43
N GLY A 183 -0.86 7.45 26.40
CA GLY A 183 -1.13 8.87 26.22
C GLY A 183 -0.98 9.38 24.81
N ALA A 184 -0.98 8.50 23.81
CA ALA A 184 -0.94 8.92 22.40
C ALA A 184 -2.23 9.66 22.01
N GLU A 185 -2.08 10.90 21.56
CA GLU A 185 -3.18 11.79 21.16
C GLU A 185 -3.61 11.55 19.70
N PRO A 186 -4.82 12.02 19.29
CA PRO A 186 -5.21 12.00 17.89
C PRO A 186 -4.28 12.81 16.98
N GLY A 187 -3.96 12.27 15.79
CA GLY A 187 -3.14 12.99 14.82
C GLY A 187 -2.35 12.11 13.86
N ASN A 188 -1.38 12.69 13.17
CA ASN A 188 -0.60 11.93 12.21
C ASN A 188 0.51 11.11 12.88
N VAL A 189 0.71 9.90 12.39
CA VAL A 189 1.86 9.06 12.72
C VAL A 189 3.04 9.43 11.81
N VAL A 190 4.24 9.40 12.35
CA VAL A 190 5.47 9.70 11.61
C VAL A 190 6.42 8.52 11.70
N VAL A 191 6.89 8.06 10.54
CA VAL A 191 7.98 7.08 10.45
C VAL A 191 9.25 7.82 10.06
N LYS A 192 10.31 7.68 10.86
CA LYS A 192 11.64 8.24 10.60
C LYS A 192 12.65 7.12 10.38
N THR A 193 13.51 7.29 9.40
CA THR A 193 14.68 6.45 9.13
C THR A 193 15.92 7.34 9.01
N ASN A 194 17.10 6.76 8.84
CA ASN A 194 18.31 7.50 8.53
C ASN A 194 18.26 8.19 7.14
N PHE A 195 17.28 7.83 6.30
CA PHE A 195 17.14 8.29 4.91
C PHE A 195 16.01 9.31 4.73
N GLY A 196 15.30 9.66 5.81
CA GLY A 196 14.24 10.64 5.79
C GLY A 196 13.08 10.29 6.70
N ALA A 197 11.98 11.02 6.55
CA ALA A 197 10.77 10.83 7.34
C ALA A 197 9.53 10.88 6.46
N ALA A 198 8.50 10.12 6.82
CA ALA A 198 7.16 10.19 6.24
C ALA A 198 6.13 10.46 7.33
N LYS A 199 5.14 11.27 6.98
CA LYS A 199 3.97 11.54 7.79
C LYS A 199 2.78 10.79 7.18
N SER A 200 1.92 10.17 8.01
CA SER A 200 0.75 9.46 7.53
C SER A 200 -0.25 10.40 6.82
N GLY A 201 -0.87 9.90 5.76
CA GLY A 201 -2.00 10.57 5.11
C GLY A 201 -3.31 10.44 5.90
N PHE A 202 -3.40 9.47 6.80
CA PHE A 202 -4.51 9.28 7.73
C PHE A 202 -4.20 9.93 9.10
N LEU A 203 -5.23 10.10 9.93
CA LEU A 203 -5.07 10.48 11.33
C LEU A 203 -5.30 9.25 12.22
N PHE A 204 -4.36 8.98 13.10
CA PHE A 204 -4.54 8.08 14.23
C PHE A 204 -5.63 8.64 15.14
N ARG A 205 -6.64 7.82 15.49
CA ARG A 205 -7.81 8.20 16.30
C ARG A 205 -8.51 9.45 15.75
N ASP A 206 -8.81 9.46 14.44
CA ASP A 206 -9.45 10.60 13.79
C ASP A 206 -10.82 10.90 14.40
N ASN A 207 -10.86 11.91 15.26
CA ASN A 207 -12.05 12.36 15.98
C ASN A 207 -12.81 13.49 15.29
N ARG A 208 -12.44 13.83 14.04
CA ARG A 208 -13.12 14.87 13.27
C ARG A 208 -14.49 14.40 12.84
N ASN A 209 -15.50 15.27 13.03
CA ASN A 209 -16.87 15.04 12.59
C ASN A 209 -17.42 13.63 12.89
N VAL A 210 -17.13 13.11 14.10
CA VAL A 210 -17.67 11.84 14.57
C VAL A 210 -19.18 12.00 14.78
N LEU A 211 -19.95 11.11 14.18
CA LEU A 211 -21.41 11.05 14.28
C LEU A 211 -21.82 10.10 15.44
N LEU A 212 -21.19 8.93 15.50
CA LEU A 212 -21.44 7.90 16.52
C LEU A 212 -20.10 7.36 17.02
N ASP A 213 -19.93 7.30 18.34
CA ASP A 213 -18.77 6.68 19.03
C ASP A 213 -19.20 5.69 20.12
N TYR A 214 -20.49 5.55 20.36
CA TYR A 214 -21.13 4.68 21.36
C TYR A 214 -20.67 4.85 22.81
N ASP A 215 -19.78 5.81 23.07
CA ASP A 215 -19.30 6.20 24.39
C ASP A 215 -19.97 7.46 24.92
N GLY A 216 -20.53 8.27 24.05
CA GLY A 216 -21.28 9.47 24.37
C GLY A 216 -22.15 9.97 23.22
N ARG A 217 -21.94 9.44 22.03
CA ARG A 217 -22.67 9.79 20.80
C ARG A 217 -23.31 8.52 20.21
N ASN A 218 -24.35 8.05 20.86
CA ASN A 218 -25.03 6.82 20.48
C ASN A 218 -26.45 7.01 19.95
N HIS A 219 -27.05 8.17 20.04
CA HIS A 219 -28.34 8.62 19.47
C HIS A 219 -29.36 7.50 19.22
N GLU A 220 -29.55 6.66 20.22
CA GLU A 220 -30.30 5.42 20.20
C GLU A 220 -31.74 5.63 19.78
N THR A 221 -32.13 5.07 18.65
CA THR A 221 -33.53 4.85 18.33
C THR A 221 -33.76 3.42 17.88
N TRP A 222 -33.07 2.90 16.95
CA TRP A 222 -33.11 1.51 16.50
C TRP A 222 -31.68 1.08 16.20
N THR A 223 -31.05 0.57 17.23
CA THR A 223 -29.62 0.31 17.23
C THR A 223 -29.36 -1.10 17.72
N ALA A 224 -28.47 -1.79 17.05
CA ALA A 224 -27.84 -3.00 17.54
C ALA A 224 -27.32 -2.79 18.97
N PRO A 225 -27.27 -3.82 19.83
CA PRO A 225 -26.77 -3.68 21.18
C PRO A 225 -25.43 -2.96 21.24
N ILE A 226 -25.33 -1.98 22.15
CA ILE A 226 -24.08 -1.26 22.44
C ILE A 226 -23.39 -2.00 23.56
N VAL A 227 -22.20 -2.52 23.28
CA VAL A 227 -21.46 -3.41 24.19
C VAL A 227 -19.96 -3.14 24.12
N ASN A 228 -19.20 -3.69 25.07
CA ASN A 228 -17.73 -3.68 25.06
C ASN A 228 -17.13 -5.10 25.15
N THR A 229 -18.00 -6.11 25.04
CA THR A 229 -17.66 -7.53 25.02
C THR A 229 -18.57 -8.22 23.99
N PRO A 230 -18.24 -9.39 23.43
CA PRO A 230 -17.09 -10.26 23.74
C PRO A 230 -15.80 -9.85 22.99
N LEU A 231 -15.86 -8.91 22.04
CA LEU A 231 -14.68 -8.46 21.30
C LEU A 231 -13.94 -7.41 22.12
N ALA A 232 -12.61 -7.48 22.16
CA ALA A 232 -11.80 -6.40 22.71
C ALA A 232 -12.08 -5.12 21.90
N PRO A 233 -12.49 -3.99 22.50
CA PRO A 233 -12.85 -2.79 21.75
C PRO A 233 -11.63 -2.08 21.18
N CYS A 234 -11.82 -1.36 20.05
CA CYS A 234 -10.80 -0.45 19.53
C CYS A 234 -10.83 0.90 20.27
N SER A 235 -12.01 1.30 20.76
CA SER A 235 -12.22 2.38 21.72
C SER A 235 -13.50 2.05 22.51
N GLY A 236 -13.58 2.31 23.77
CA GLY A 236 -14.78 2.19 24.63
C GLY A 236 -15.81 1.11 24.27
N ASN A 237 -17.02 1.54 23.90
CA ASN A 237 -18.12 0.66 23.46
C ASN A 237 -18.25 0.64 21.93
N TYR A 238 -18.97 -0.35 21.41
CA TYR A 238 -19.26 -0.49 19.97
C TYR A 238 -20.69 -1.01 19.76
N ALA A 239 -21.30 -0.75 18.60
CA ALA A 239 -22.53 -1.39 18.18
C ALA A 239 -22.23 -2.80 17.63
N PHE A 240 -22.94 -3.81 18.13
CA PHE A 240 -22.71 -5.20 17.75
C PHE A 240 -23.92 -5.80 17.04
N PHE A 241 -23.87 -5.83 15.72
CA PHE A 241 -24.84 -6.53 14.88
C PHE A 241 -24.61 -8.03 15.05
N LYS A 242 -25.54 -8.69 15.72
CA LYS A 242 -25.48 -10.13 15.98
C LYS A 242 -26.86 -10.74 15.83
N HIS A 243 -27.18 -11.24 14.64
CA HIS A 243 -28.45 -11.89 14.34
C HIS A 243 -28.31 -12.82 13.14
N ALA A 244 -29.29 -13.73 12.94
CA ALA A 244 -29.45 -14.46 11.72
C ALA A 244 -30.39 -13.68 10.80
N ALA A 245 -29.94 -13.33 9.58
CA ALA A 245 -30.77 -12.70 8.58
C ALA A 245 -31.61 -13.76 7.87
N ASP A 246 -32.89 -13.90 8.24
CA ASP A 246 -33.77 -14.99 7.84
C ASP A 246 -34.52 -14.74 6.53
N GLY A 247 -34.43 -13.53 5.96
CA GLY A 247 -35.10 -13.17 4.72
C GLY A 247 -34.63 -11.84 4.13
N ALA A 248 -35.02 -11.57 2.88
CA ALA A 248 -34.54 -10.41 2.12
C ALA A 248 -34.88 -9.06 2.79
N TRP A 249 -35.99 -8.97 3.49
CA TRP A 249 -36.52 -7.74 4.09
C TRP A 249 -36.76 -7.88 5.60
N MET A 250 -36.10 -8.86 6.23
CA MET A 250 -36.18 -8.98 7.67
C MET A 250 -35.60 -7.74 8.33
N TRP A 251 -36.37 -7.18 9.26
CA TRP A 251 -35.96 -6.04 10.05
C TRP A 251 -35.96 -6.38 11.54
N THR A 252 -34.93 -5.99 12.22
CA THR A 252 -34.80 -6.07 13.68
C THR A 252 -33.79 -5.02 14.16
N ASN A 253 -33.88 -4.62 15.42
CA ASN A 253 -32.92 -3.69 16.01
C ASN A 253 -31.49 -4.20 15.95
N GLU A 254 -31.29 -5.52 16.10
CA GLU A 254 -29.96 -6.15 16.06
C GLU A 254 -29.26 -6.05 14.69
N LEU A 255 -30.00 -5.67 13.65
CA LEU A 255 -29.48 -5.50 12.28
C LEU A 255 -29.44 -4.03 11.83
N THR A 256 -29.66 -3.09 12.74
CA THR A 256 -29.77 -1.66 12.41
C THR A 256 -28.91 -0.81 13.34
N MET A 257 -28.38 0.28 12.82
CA MET A 257 -27.72 1.33 13.58
C MET A 257 -28.09 2.67 12.96
N GLN A 258 -28.39 3.66 13.79
CA GLN A 258 -28.86 4.95 13.34
C GLN A 258 -28.21 6.10 14.08
N TYR A 259 -27.70 7.08 13.32
CA TYR A 259 -27.52 8.45 13.78
C TYR A 259 -28.75 9.26 13.40
N TRP A 260 -29.57 9.64 14.39
CA TRP A 260 -30.77 10.41 14.19
C TRP A 260 -30.57 11.86 14.68
N ALA A 261 -30.49 12.79 13.74
CA ALA A 261 -30.15 14.19 13.99
C ALA A 261 -31.04 14.88 15.04
N PRO A 262 -32.38 14.64 15.12
CA PRO A 262 -33.21 15.24 16.16
C PRO A 262 -32.80 14.91 17.59
N ARG A 263 -32.19 13.76 17.83
CA ARG A 263 -31.58 13.37 19.12
C ARG A 263 -30.09 13.64 19.21
N GLY A 264 -29.46 13.99 18.08
CA GLY A 264 -28.04 14.27 17.97
C GLY A 264 -27.76 15.78 17.89
N ARG A 265 -27.14 16.19 16.79
CA ARG A 265 -26.69 17.56 16.56
C ARG A 265 -27.80 18.52 16.08
N GLY A 266 -29.05 18.08 16.02
CA GLY A 266 -30.14 18.85 15.42
C GLY A 266 -30.03 18.93 13.90
N ASN A 267 -30.65 19.94 13.29
CA ASN A 267 -30.64 20.11 11.84
C ASN A 267 -29.28 20.60 11.30
N VAL A 268 -28.26 19.79 11.55
CA VAL A 268 -26.88 20.03 11.09
C VAL A 268 -26.53 18.95 10.05
N PRO A 269 -26.05 19.33 8.86
CA PRO A 269 -25.62 18.35 7.87
C PRO A 269 -24.64 17.32 8.42
N VAL A 270 -24.74 16.07 7.93
CA VAL A 270 -23.78 15.00 8.32
C VAL A 270 -22.34 15.35 7.95
N ALA A 271 -22.17 16.14 6.90
CA ALA A 271 -20.89 16.73 6.50
C ALA A 271 -21.13 17.95 5.60
N THR A 272 -20.09 18.76 5.41
CA THR A 272 -20.03 19.89 4.49
C THR A 272 -18.83 19.77 3.57
N GLY A 273 -18.93 20.29 2.34
CA GLY A 273 -17.87 20.25 1.34
C GLY A 273 -18.29 19.52 0.06
N ASN A 274 -17.32 19.25 -0.81
CA ASN A 274 -17.58 18.55 -2.04
C ASN A 274 -17.71 17.03 -1.77
N VAL A 275 -18.73 16.40 -2.32
CA VAL A 275 -18.98 14.96 -2.18
C VAL A 275 -17.77 14.12 -2.64
N SER A 276 -17.07 14.57 -3.71
CA SER A 276 -15.87 13.90 -4.22
C SER A 276 -14.71 13.82 -3.24
N ASP A 277 -14.64 14.76 -2.30
CA ASP A 277 -13.52 14.90 -1.37
C ASP A 277 -13.79 14.24 -0.02
N LEU A 278 -15.00 13.73 0.18
CA LEU A 278 -15.47 13.20 1.46
C LEU A 278 -15.54 11.67 1.44
N VAL A 279 -15.32 11.09 2.62
CA VAL A 279 -15.40 9.66 2.86
C VAL A 279 -16.11 9.40 4.19
N LEU A 280 -17.03 8.44 4.18
CA LEU A 280 -17.55 7.83 5.39
C LEU A 280 -16.52 6.83 5.89
N ARG A 281 -16.11 6.96 7.16
CA ARG A 281 -15.22 6.02 7.84
C ARG A 281 -15.87 5.47 9.10
N PHE A 282 -15.53 4.24 9.40
CA PHE A 282 -15.85 3.58 10.66
C PHE A 282 -14.89 2.43 10.90
N GLU A 283 -14.73 2.03 12.12
CA GLU A 283 -14.02 0.81 12.47
C GLU A 283 -15.00 -0.35 12.45
N ALA A 284 -14.57 -1.48 11.85
CA ALA A 284 -15.34 -2.71 11.81
C ALA A 284 -14.52 -3.91 12.29
N ASN A 285 -15.19 -4.83 12.99
CA ASN A 285 -14.64 -6.14 13.34
C ASN A 285 -15.68 -7.21 12.98
N VAL A 286 -15.29 -8.14 12.10
CA VAL A 286 -16.13 -9.21 11.57
C VAL A 286 -15.55 -10.56 11.97
N PRO A 287 -15.91 -11.09 13.16
CA PRO A 287 -15.25 -12.26 13.75
C PRO A 287 -15.67 -13.59 13.14
N ILE A 288 -16.76 -13.64 12.38
CA ILE A 288 -17.25 -14.84 11.67
C ILE A 288 -17.42 -14.56 10.20
N GLU A 289 -17.43 -15.60 9.39
CA GLU A 289 -17.68 -15.46 7.94
C GLU A 289 -18.98 -14.70 7.68
N TRP A 290 -18.87 -13.58 6.97
CA TRP A 290 -19.97 -12.79 6.45
C TRP A 290 -20.11 -13.02 4.94
N ARG A 291 -21.30 -13.40 4.53
CA ARG A 291 -21.65 -13.64 3.12
C ARG A 291 -23.13 -13.34 2.90
N ASP A 292 -23.50 -13.04 1.67
CA ASP A 292 -24.87 -12.93 1.14
C ASP A 292 -25.77 -11.87 1.82
N VAL A 293 -25.44 -11.39 2.98
CA VAL A 293 -26.13 -10.29 3.68
C VAL A 293 -25.47 -8.98 3.31
N ARG A 294 -26.22 -8.05 2.72
CA ARG A 294 -25.68 -6.73 2.36
C ARG A 294 -25.91 -5.71 3.46
N MET A 295 -25.00 -4.79 3.64
CA MET A 295 -25.24 -3.59 4.44
C MET A 295 -25.58 -2.44 3.49
N GLU A 296 -26.75 -1.83 3.69
CA GLU A 296 -27.08 -0.55 3.07
C GLU A 296 -26.85 0.58 4.07
N ILE A 297 -26.16 1.62 3.61
CA ILE A 297 -25.85 2.80 4.38
C ILE A 297 -26.49 3.98 3.67
N PHE A 298 -27.44 4.64 4.30
CA PHE A 298 -28.19 5.70 3.66
C PHE A 298 -28.22 6.98 4.49
N PHE A 299 -28.28 8.10 3.78
CA PHE A 299 -28.49 9.42 4.34
C PHE A 299 -29.93 9.86 4.12
N ALA A 300 -30.50 10.52 5.11
CA ALA A 300 -31.86 11.06 5.02
C ALA A 300 -31.94 12.52 5.52
N PRO A 301 -32.96 13.28 5.07
CA PRO A 301 -33.27 14.62 5.59
C PRO A 301 -33.65 14.59 7.08
N TYR A 302 -33.66 15.76 7.71
CA TYR A 302 -33.85 15.93 9.15
C TYR A 302 -35.16 15.35 9.70
N ALA A 303 -36.27 15.53 8.97
CA ALA A 303 -37.57 15.09 9.43
C ALA A 303 -37.82 13.59 9.26
N GLU A 304 -36.95 12.94 8.51
CA GLU A 304 -37.10 11.54 8.15
C GLU A 304 -36.23 10.66 9.04
N ASP A 305 -36.85 9.70 9.72
CA ASP A 305 -36.10 8.85 10.62
C ASP A 305 -35.25 7.84 9.82
N HIS A 306 -35.71 6.70 9.43
CA HIS A 306 -34.86 5.67 8.80
C HIS A 306 -35.27 5.37 7.34
N GLY A 307 -35.65 6.39 6.64
CA GLY A 307 -36.33 6.30 5.38
C GLY A 307 -35.49 5.85 4.18
N ARG A 308 -35.11 4.57 4.08
CA ARG A 308 -34.62 3.99 2.82
C ARG A 308 -35.53 4.34 1.64
N ASP A 309 -36.85 4.32 1.89
CA ASP A 309 -37.90 4.53 0.88
C ASP A 309 -38.38 5.98 0.77
N VAL A 310 -37.75 6.91 1.51
CA VAL A 310 -38.08 8.33 1.42
C VAL A 310 -37.54 8.92 0.11
N PRO A 311 -38.34 9.72 -0.61
CA PRO A 311 -37.86 10.41 -1.81
C PRO A 311 -36.64 11.27 -1.51
N GLY A 312 -35.58 11.11 -2.32
CA GLY A 312 -34.32 11.83 -2.17
C GLY A 312 -33.28 11.15 -1.26
N THR A 313 -33.62 10.03 -0.63
CA THR A 313 -32.63 9.20 0.07
C THR A 313 -31.67 8.58 -0.94
N VAL A 314 -30.39 8.68 -0.66
CA VAL A 314 -29.31 8.03 -1.42
C VAL A 314 -28.56 7.08 -0.52
N PHE A 315 -28.12 5.94 -1.04
CA PHE A 315 -27.42 4.94 -0.24
C PHE A 315 -26.24 4.30 -0.96
N ALA A 316 -25.34 3.78 -0.16
CA ALA A 316 -24.24 2.90 -0.57
C ALA A 316 -24.59 1.46 -0.18
N ARG A 317 -24.04 0.50 -0.91
CA ARG A 317 -24.15 -0.94 -0.63
C ARG A 317 -22.77 -1.48 -0.29
N TRP A 318 -22.56 -1.78 0.98
CA TRP A 318 -21.30 -2.41 1.42
C TRP A 318 -21.46 -3.94 1.42
N LYS A 319 -20.76 -4.56 0.47
CA LYS A 319 -20.77 -6.01 0.23
C LYS A 319 -19.31 -6.51 0.12
N PRO A 320 -18.55 -6.55 1.22
CA PRO A 320 -17.12 -6.92 1.18
C PRO A 320 -16.90 -8.38 0.76
N TRP A 321 -17.91 -9.21 0.90
CA TRP A 321 -17.93 -10.64 0.56
C TRP A 321 -18.07 -10.95 -0.95
N LYS A 322 -18.14 -9.96 -1.83
CA LYS A 322 -18.22 -10.18 -3.30
C LYS A 322 -17.09 -11.05 -3.87
N SER A 323 -15.90 -10.99 -3.28
CA SER A 323 -14.75 -11.79 -3.69
C SER A 323 -14.59 -13.10 -2.90
N GLY A 324 -15.56 -13.45 -2.07
CA GLY A 324 -15.56 -14.61 -1.17
C GLY A 324 -16.01 -14.22 0.24
N PRO A 325 -16.16 -15.21 1.14
CA PRO A 325 -16.52 -14.95 2.53
C PRO A 325 -15.59 -13.93 3.17
N TYR A 326 -16.15 -12.98 3.91
CA TYR A 326 -15.40 -11.88 4.51
C TYR A 326 -15.30 -12.04 6.02
N THR A 327 -14.09 -11.94 6.54
CA THR A 327 -13.77 -11.83 7.96
C THR A 327 -12.69 -10.78 8.16
N THR A 328 -12.52 -10.29 9.38
CA THR A 328 -11.38 -9.46 9.76
C THR A 328 -10.59 -10.10 10.89
N ASP A 329 -9.29 -9.94 10.86
CA ASP A 329 -8.42 -10.24 11.99
C ASP A 329 -8.41 -9.02 12.93
N GLY A 330 -9.39 -8.96 13.84
CA GLY A 330 -9.64 -7.81 14.71
C GLY A 330 -10.24 -6.60 13.98
N TRP A 331 -9.99 -5.42 14.48
CA TRP A 331 -10.53 -4.16 13.97
C TRP A 331 -9.80 -3.67 12.72
N VAL A 332 -10.57 -3.15 11.77
CA VAL A 332 -10.09 -2.51 10.53
C VAL A 332 -10.84 -1.22 10.29
N THR A 333 -10.19 -0.22 9.71
CA THR A 333 -10.89 1.00 9.26
C THR A 333 -11.50 0.77 7.88
N ILE A 334 -12.81 0.93 7.78
CA ILE A 334 -13.56 0.92 6.52
C ILE A 334 -13.68 2.36 6.03
N SER A 335 -13.45 2.55 4.74
CA SER A 335 -13.58 3.84 4.06
C SER A 335 -14.48 3.71 2.83
N ILE A 336 -15.61 4.40 2.83
CA ILE A 336 -16.57 4.42 1.72
C ILE A 336 -16.66 5.85 1.19
N PRO A 337 -16.10 6.15 0.01
CA PRO A 337 -16.24 7.46 -0.61
C PRO A 337 -17.69 7.86 -0.73
N LEU A 338 -18.05 9.13 -0.47
CA LEU A 338 -19.44 9.58 -0.61
C LEU A 338 -19.94 9.48 -2.06
N THR A 339 -19.06 9.36 -3.04
CA THR A 339 -19.40 9.06 -4.44
C THR A 339 -19.97 7.64 -4.64
N GLU A 340 -19.75 6.71 -3.67
CA GLU A 340 -20.34 5.37 -3.68
C GLU A 340 -21.80 5.34 -3.18
N PHE A 341 -22.29 6.47 -2.65
CA PHE A 341 -23.70 6.67 -2.35
C PHE A 341 -24.42 6.99 -3.67
N LYS A 342 -24.71 5.95 -4.42
CA LYS A 342 -25.18 6.02 -5.82
C LYS A 342 -26.44 5.23 -6.11
N TYR A 343 -27.09 4.74 -5.06
CA TYR A 343 -28.36 4.00 -5.18
C TYR A 343 -29.51 4.82 -4.60
N SER A 344 -30.70 4.55 -5.08
CA SER A 344 -31.98 5.08 -4.61
C SER A 344 -32.97 3.93 -4.37
N ARG A 345 -34.11 4.24 -3.81
CA ARG A 345 -35.21 3.28 -3.61
C ARG A 345 -35.69 2.60 -4.90
N ASP A 346 -35.50 3.27 -6.04
CA ASP A 346 -35.97 2.78 -7.35
C ASP A 346 -34.94 1.78 -7.97
N ASP A 347 -33.78 1.64 -7.37
CA ASP A 347 -32.78 0.68 -7.79
C ASP A 347 -33.08 -0.72 -7.24
N SER A 348 -33.21 -1.71 -8.12
CA SER A 348 -33.39 -3.11 -7.70
C SER A 348 -32.21 -3.58 -6.83
N ASP A 349 -32.47 -4.59 -5.99
CA ASP A 349 -31.45 -5.15 -5.08
C ASP A 349 -30.24 -5.74 -5.82
N ASP A 350 -30.46 -6.23 -7.03
CA ASP A 350 -29.42 -6.81 -7.89
C ASP A 350 -28.67 -5.76 -8.73
N ASN A 351 -29.12 -4.49 -8.70
CA ASN A 351 -28.40 -3.43 -9.41
C ASN A 351 -27.04 -3.17 -8.75
N GLU A 352 -25.97 -3.39 -9.49
CA GLU A 352 -24.61 -3.13 -9.06
C GLU A 352 -24.05 -1.78 -9.57
N ASN A 353 -24.78 -1.10 -10.44
CA ASN A 353 -24.37 0.09 -11.16
C ASN A 353 -25.33 1.27 -10.88
N GLY A 354 -25.59 1.56 -9.63
CA GLY A 354 -26.39 2.74 -9.27
C GLY A 354 -25.82 4.02 -9.89
N SER A 355 -26.69 4.91 -10.33
CA SER A 355 -26.35 6.17 -10.98
C SER A 355 -26.86 7.43 -10.25
N THR A 356 -27.53 7.23 -9.13
CA THR A 356 -27.98 8.34 -8.27
C THR A 356 -26.78 9.08 -7.70
N GLN A 357 -26.92 10.37 -7.45
CA GLN A 357 -25.88 11.20 -6.85
C GLN A 357 -26.45 11.98 -5.68
N ILE A 358 -25.60 12.25 -4.69
CA ILE A 358 -25.92 13.20 -3.63
C ILE A 358 -26.01 14.59 -4.27
N SER A 359 -27.23 15.08 -4.48
CA SER A 359 -27.46 16.40 -5.10
C SER A 359 -27.34 17.56 -4.13
N ASN A 360 -27.66 17.34 -2.86
CA ASN A 360 -27.62 18.37 -1.82
C ASN A 360 -27.18 17.75 -0.47
N LEU A 361 -25.88 17.70 -0.24
CA LEU A 361 -25.34 17.18 1.02
C LEU A 361 -25.81 17.96 2.26
N ASN A 362 -26.06 19.28 2.11
CA ASN A 362 -26.51 20.12 3.21
C ASN A 362 -27.92 19.79 3.72
N ALA A 363 -28.71 19.08 2.94
CA ALA A 363 -30.04 18.61 3.37
C ALA A 363 -30.01 17.28 4.11
N LEU A 364 -28.89 16.57 4.10
CA LEU A 364 -28.74 15.23 4.68
C LEU A 364 -28.20 15.35 6.11
N THR A 365 -28.97 14.92 7.07
CA THR A 365 -28.65 15.08 8.50
C THR A 365 -28.61 13.77 9.26
N ASN A 366 -29.25 12.71 8.75
CA ASN A 366 -29.35 11.39 9.35
C ASN A 366 -28.46 10.38 8.61
N VAL A 367 -27.98 9.38 9.33
CA VAL A 367 -27.25 8.22 8.78
C VAL A 367 -27.86 6.96 9.37
N THR A 368 -28.21 6.01 8.51
CA THR A 368 -28.63 4.67 8.95
C THR A 368 -27.78 3.62 8.25
N MET A 369 -27.34 2.64 9.00
CA MET A 369 -26.72 1.41 8.51
C MET A 369 -27.68 0.26 8.81
N MET A 370 -28.03 -0.52 7.82
CA MET A 370 -29.01 -1.61 7.95
C MET A 370 -28.56 -2.81 7.13
N LEU A 371 -28.67 -3.98 7.75
CA LEU A 371 -28.35 -5.26 7.11
C LEU A 371 -29.62 -5.86 6.51
N PHE A 372 -29.50 -6.28 5.25
CA PHE A 372 -30.56 -6.96 4.51
C PHE A 372 -30.07 -8.35 4.08
N GLY A 373 -30.80 -9.36 4.48
CA GLY A 373 -30.52 -10.74 4.12
C GLY A 373 -30.88 -11.09 2.69
N PRO A 374 -30.41 -12.24 2.19
CA PRO A 374 -30.86 -12.84 0.95
C PRO A 374 -32.28 -13.41 1.10
N ALA A 375 -32.95 -13.69 -0.03
CA ALA A 375 -34.25 -14.36 -0.03
C ALA A 375 -34.22 -15.76 0.61
N ASN A 376 -33.06 -16.40 0.63
CA ASN A 376 -32.82 -17.73 1.18
C ASN A 376 -31.92 -17.62 2.42
N GLY A 377 -32.54 -17.54 3.61
CA GLY A 377 -31.85 -17.53 4.89
C GLY A 377 -31.93 -18.88 5.61
N PRO A 378 -31.44 -18.99 6.85
CA PRO A 378 -30.81 -17.94 7.65
C PRO A 378 -29.32 -17.78 7.37
N ASN A 379 -28.82 -16.55 7.37
CA ASN A 379 -27.40 -16.22 7.29
C ASN A 379 -26.97 -15.48 8.58
N PRO A 380 -26.18 -16.11 9.45
CA PRO A 380 -25.71 -15.44 10.65
C PRO A 380 -24.71 -14.34 10.32
N VAL A 381 -24.85 -13.21 10.99
CA VAL A 381 -23.89 -12.11 10.94
C VAL A 381 -23.42 -11.75 12.34
N GLN A 382 -22.14 -11.41 12.46
CA GLN A 382 -21.57 -10.77 13.63
C GLN A 382 -20.63 -9.66 13.13
N ILE A 383 -21.04 -8.43 13.32
CA ILE A 383 -20.30 -7.26 12.86
C ILE A 383 -20.30 -6.23 13.99
N ALA A 384 -19.13 -5.90 14.51
CA ALA A 384 -18.99 -4.78 15.42
C ALA A 384 -18.61 -3.53 14.60
N ILE A 385 -19.23 -2.38 14.95
CA ILE A 385 -18.96 -1.08 14.30
C ILE A 385 -18.75 -0.04 15.39
N ASP A 386 -17.75 0.84 15.15
CA ASP A 386 -17.41 1.94 16.03
C ASP A 386 -16.94 3.17 15.26
N ASN A 387 -16.91 4.34 15.92
CA ASN A 387 -16.31 5.60 15.44
C ASN A 387 -16.76 6.03 14.04
N VAL A 388 -18.07 6.07 13.81
CA VAL A 388 -18.67 6.48 12.54
C VAL A 388 -18.47 7.98 12.31
N ARG A 389 -17.80 8.34 11.24
CA ARG A 389 -17.43 9.72 10.91
C ARG A 389 -17.45 9.98 9.42
N ILE A 390 -17.66 11.24 9.01
CA ILE A 390 -17.51 11.68 7.62
C ILE A 390 -16.42 12.74 7.59
N VAL A 391 -15.35 12.45 6.88
CA VAL A 391 -14.13 13.28 6.88
C VAL A 391 -13.61 13.51 5.47
N GLN A 392 -12.69 14.44 5.29
CA GLN A 392 -11.92 14.60 4.07
C GLN A 392 -11.04 13.35 3.85
N LYS A 393 -10.89 12.97 2.58
CA LYS A 393 -10.02 11.84 2.15
C LYS A 393 -8.59 12.02 2.58
#